data_bc367a783406335304dd69a770e28993
#
_entry.id   bc367a783406335304dd69a770e28993
#
_cell.length_a   1.000
_cell.length_b   1.000
_cell.length_c   1.000
_cell.angle_alpha   90.00
_cell.angle_beta   90.00
_cell.angle_gamma   90.00
#
_symmetry.space_group_name_H-M   'P 1'
#
loop_
_entity.id
_entity.type
_entity.pdbx_description
1 polymer ?
#
loop_
_entity_poly.entity_id
_entity_poly.type
_entity_poly.pdbx_seq_one_letter_code
_entity_poly.pdbx_strand_id
1 'polypeptide(L)'
;MRFTQQDFEGALEFVRDLYDYRGLEDFADRTMGSLLRIAGADRVIYGDFDIDRQVARLAMQPAIVKEADGTVDGILDGALSGLEHSFGQHPLYRYFLQTGDGRPQKATQVMTRSQHRAYCESDPFARQLSAKFQMGLFFAAGPAIVTAILLTRSQRDFSERERALMHRLYPHLVQAFRNTASLNRLCRDVDELVEMLEGPTSSVIVLAGTGRVKRWSEQAIRWIAQYCRTPFPTDANRLPDCFAEWYQRQLTGAAQETLHPSPHEPLVVEKDGRHLTVQFIPDHFRDEHLLLLNEKRRDSSWNALGACGLTPRESEVLAWVAKGKTNAEVGAILQMSGRTVQKHLEHIYAKLGVESRTTATLRALGIDAH
;
A
#
# COMPACT_ATOMS: atom_id res chain seq x y z
N MET A 1 -30.48 -29.62 12.96
CA MET A 1 -30.23 -29.27 11.55
C MET A 1 -28.92 -29.92 11.15
N ARG A 2 -28.87 -30.77 10.11
CA ARG A 2 -27.65 -31.46 9.68
C ARG A 2 -27.19 -30.87 8.36
N PHE A 3 -25.90 -30.49 8.27
CA PHE A 3 -25.26 -30.13 7.02
C PHE A 3 -24.83 -31.39 6.27
N THR A 4 -24.80 -31.30 4.94
CA THR A 4 -24.31 -32.38 4.08
C THR A 4 -22.78 -32.24 3.87
N GLN A 5 -22.16 -33.30 3.34
CA GLN A 5 -20.76 -33.26 2.95
C GLN A 5 -20.48 -32.12 1.93
N GLN A 6 -21.39 -31.93 0.98
CA GLN A 6 -21.31 -30.86 -0.02
C GLN A 6 -21.33 -29.45 0.62
N ASP A 7 -22.09 -29.23 1.73
CA ASP A 7 -22.06 -27.95 2.45
C ASP A 7 -20.71 -27.72 3.09
N PHE A 8 -20.06 -28.74 3.63
CA PHE A 8 -18.73 -28.62 4.24
C PHE A 8 -17.64 -28.36 3.18
N GLU A 9 -17.66 -29.09 2.07
CA GLU A 9 -16.73 -28.89 0.97
C GLU A 9 -16.85 -27.48 0.39
N GLY A 10 -18.08 -27.02 0.11
CA GLY A 10 -18.33 -25.66 -0.36
C GLY A 10 -17.94 -24.58 0.66
N ALA A 11 -18.14 -24.84 1.97
CA ALA A 11 -17.73 -23.93 3.02
C ALA A 11 -16.19 -23.79 3.09
N LEU A 12 -15.45 -24.89 2.98
CA LEU A 12 -14.00 -24.90 2.98
C LEU A 12 -13.43 -24.18 1.74
N GLU A 13 -14.02 -24.43 0.56
CA GLU A 13 -13.65 -23.73 -0.66
C GLU A 13 -13.90 -22.22 -0.53
N PHE A 14 -15.06 -21.83 -0.02
CA PHE A 14 -15.39 -20.43 0.23
C PHE A 14 -14.41 -19.76 1.18
N VAL A 15 -14.07 -20.40 2.30
CA VAL A 15 -13.11 -19.85 3.28
C VAL A 15 -11.72 -19.71 2.64
N ARG A 16 -11.27 -20.71 1.88
CA ARG A 16 -10.00 -20.62 1.16
C ARG A 16 -9.98 -19.43 0.19
N ASP A 17 -11.05 -19.27 -0.60
CA ASP A 17 -11.17 -18.16 -1.57
C ASP A 17 -11.19 -16.79 -0.88
N LEU A 18 -11.78 -16.68 0.32
CA LEU A 18 -11.81 -15.44 1.09
C LEU A 18 -10.43 -15.01 1.59
N TYR A 19 -9.58 -15.98 1.99
CA TYR A 19 -8.26 -15.69 2.55
C TYR A 19 -7.13 -15.69 1.50
N ASP A 20 -7.44 -15.97 0.23
CA ASP A 20 -6.50 -15.79 -0.88
C ASP A 20 -6.39 -14.30 -1.21
N TYR A 21 -5.37 -13.63 -0.61
CA TYR A 21 -5.19 -12.19 -0.74
C TYR A 21 -4.71 -11.81 -2.14
N ARG A 22 -5.49 -10.99 -2.85
CA ARG A 22 -5.15 -10.40 -4.16
C ARG A 22 -5.45 -8.90 -4.24
N GLY A 23 -5.78 -8.28 -3.13
CA GLY A 23 -6.18 -6.87 -3.05
C GLY A 23 -7.67 -6.67 -2.75
N LEU A 24 -8.03 -5.44 -2.36
CA LEU A 24 -9.42 -5.10 -2.00
C LEU A 24 -10.29 -4.97 -3.26
N GLU A 25 -9.71 -4.58 -4.39
CA GLU A 25 -10.42 -4.43 -5.66
C GLU A 25 -11.01 -5.77 -6.12
N ASP A 26 -10.24 -6.87 -5.96
CA ASP A 26 -10.68 -8.21 -6.33
C ASP A 26 -11.56 -8.87 -5.26
N PHE A 27 -11.62 -8.33 -4.04
CA PHE A 27 -12.33 -8.95 -2.92
C PHE A 27 -13.83 -9.07 -3.19
N ALA A 28 -14.46 -8.02 -3.71
CA ALA A 28 -15.89 -8.00 -4.02
C ALA A 28 -16.23 -9.06 -5.06
N ASP A 29 -15.51 -9.12 -6.17
CA ASP A 29 -15.77 -10.04 -7.29
C ASP A 29 -15.61 -11.51 -6.88
N ARG A 30 -14.53 -11.83 -6.16
CA ARG A 30 -14.29 -13.18 -5.66
C ARG A 30 -15.35 -13.62 -4.65
N THR A 31 -15.68 -12.73 -3.71
CA THR A 31 -16.70 -12.98 -2.69
C THR A 31 -18.04 -13.22 -3.33
N MET A 32 -18.46 -12.42 -4.32
CA MET A 32 -19.72 -12.60 -5.03
C MET A 32 -19.75 -13.93 -5.78
N GLY A 33 -18.69 -14.27 -6.52
CA GLY A 33 -18.61 -15.54 -7.25
C GLY A 33 -18.69 -16.76 -6.33
N SER A 34 -18.02 -16.73 -5.19
CA SER A 34 -18.06 -17.81 -4.21
C SER A 34 -19.42 -17.90 -3.50
N LEU A 35 -20.07 -16.77 -3.20
CA LEU A 35 -21.42 -16.72 -2.61
C LEU A 35 -22.49 -17.21 -3.60
N LEU A 36 -22.39 -16.92 -4.89
CA LEU A 36 -23.27 -17.48 -5.90
C LEU A 36 -23.30 -19.01 -5.86
N ARG A 37 -22.10 -19.61 -5.80
CA ARG A 37 -21.96 -21.08 -5.78
C ARG A 37 -22.52 -21.68 -4.50
N ILE A 38 -22.06 -21.20 -3.33
CA ILE A 38 -22.39 -21.82 -2.04
C ILE A 38 -23.83 -21.56 -1.61
N ALA A 39 -24.38 -20.38 -1.87
CA ALA A 39 -25.76 -20.04 -1.53
C ALA A 39 -26.75 -20.49 -2.59
N GLY A 40 -26.31 -20.86 -3.79
CA GLY A 40 -27.19 -21.15 -4.93
C GLY A 40 -28.11 -19.97 -5.24
N ALA A 41 -27.61 -18.73 -5.14
CA ALA A 41 -28.35 -17.54 -5.46
C ALA A 41 -28.40 -17.29 -6.98
N ASP A 42 -29.46 -16.65 -7.46
CA ASP A 42 -29.55 -16.25 -8.87
C ASP A 42 -28.62 -15.07 -9.13
N ARG A 43 -28.48 -14.15 -8.14
CA ARG A 43 -27.56 -13.02 -8.17
C ARG A 43 -27.03 -12.70 -6.77
N VAL A 44 -25.85 -12.12 -6.74
CA VAL A 44 -25.24 -11.51 -5.57
C VAL A 44 -24.95 -10.04 -5.88
N ILE A 45 -25.33 -9.16 -4.97
CA ILE A 45 -25.09 -7.74 -5.05
C ILE A 45 -24.22 -7.37 -3.86
N TYR A 46 -23.09 -6.75 -4.14
CA TYR A 46 -22.17 -6.21 -3.17
C TYR A 46 -22.25 -4.68 -3.20
N GLY A 47 -22.33 -4.04 -2.05
CA GLY A 47 -22.40 -2.58 -1.99
C GLY A 47 -21.73 -2.00 -0.77
N ASP A 48 -20.97 -0.94 -0.96
CA ASP A 48 -20.42 -0.10 0.09
C ASP A 48 -21.20 1.21 0.16
N PHE A 49 -21.77 1.50 1.31
CA PHE A 49 -22.61 2.67 1.57
C PHE A 49 -21.92 3.61 2.53
N ASP A 50 -21.61 4.81 2.07
CA ASP A 50 -21.18 5.93 2.92
C ASP A 50 -22.43 6.62 3.48
N ILE A 51 -22.65 6.45 4.78
CA ILE A 51 -23.85 6.97 5.46
C ILE A 51 -23.83 8.49 5.52
N ASP A 52 -22.65 9.09 5.68
CA ASP A 52 -22.51 10.54 5.83
C ASP A 52 -22.68 11.27 4.49
N ARG A 53 -22.11 10.70 3.43
CA ARG A 53 -22.16 11.25 2.08
C ARG A 53 -23.39 10.84 1.28
N GLN A 54 -24.13 9.85 1.75
CA GLN A 54 -25.27 9.24 1.05
C GLN A 54 -24.88 8.71 -0.35
N VAL A 55 -23.67 8.18 -0.49
CA VAL A 55 -23.14 7.60 -1.74
C VAL A 55 -23.01 6.10 -1.61
N ALA A 56 -23.42 5.38 -2.63
CA ALA A 56 -23.28 3.94 -2.73
C ALA A 56 -22.35 3.55 -3.89
N ARG A 57 -21.54 2.54 -3.68
CA ARG A 57 -20.83 1.82 -4.75
C ARG A 57 -21.37 0.41 -4.80
N LEU A 58 -21.88 0.01 -5.96
CA LEU A 58 -22.53 -1.28 -6.11
C LEU A 58 -21.82 -2.11 -7.19
N ALA A 59 -21.69 -3.40 -6.93
CA ALA A 59 -21.26 -4.42 -7.89
C ALA A 59 -22.24 -5.58 -7.86
N MET A 60 -22.41 -6.30 -8.97
CA MET A 60 -23.35 -7.41 -9.07
C MET A 60 -22.82 -8.54 -9.94
N GLN A 61 -23.06 -9.78 -9.53
CA GLN A 61 -22.78 -10.97 -10.33
C GLN A 61 -24.02 -11.90 -10.36
N PRO A 62 -24.32 -12.52 -11.51
CA PRO A 62 -23.85 -12.15 -12.83
C PRO A 62 -24.34 -10.75 -13.22
N ALA A 63 -23.54 -10.04 -13.98
CA ALA A 63 -23.92 -8.73 -14.52
C ALA A 63 -25.13 -8.87 -15.46
N ILE A 64 -26.01 -7.85 -15.51
CA ILE A 64 -27.11 -7.84 -16.47
C ILE A 64 -26.55 -7.36 -17.81
N VAL A 65 -26.43 -8.27 -18.77
CA VAL A 65 -26.10 -7.92 -20.15
C VAL A 65 -27.42 -7.66 -20.89
N LYS A 66 -27.67 -6.43 -21.33
CA LYS A 66 -28.72 -6.17 -22.33
C LYS A 66 -28.11 -6.38 -23.71
N GLU A 67 -28.70 -7.31 -24.46
CA GLU A 67 -28.32 -7.63 -25.85
C GLU A 67 -28.70 -6.47 -26.77
N ALA A 68 -27.93 -5.39 -26.84
CA ALA A 68 -28.13 -4.39 -27.89
C ALA A 68 -26.84 -3.87 -28.55
N ASP A 69 -25.71 -3.80 -27.85
CA ASP A 69 -24.48 -3.28 -28.46
C ASP A 69 -23.13 -3.71 -27.84
N GLY A 70 -23.13 -4.71 -26.96
CA GLY A 70 -21.88 -5.34 -26.53
C GLY A 70 -21.01 -4.54 -25.55
N THR A 71 -21.45 -3.40 -25.01
CA THR A 71 -20.74 -2.64 -24.00
C THR A 71 -21.27 -2.94 -22.59
N VAL A 72 -20.44 -3.59 -21.77
CA VAL A 72 -20.80 -4.05 -20.44
C VAL A 72 -20.86 -2.90 -19.41
N ASP A 73 -20.17 -1.78 -19.64
CA ASP A 73 -20.01 -0.69 -18.66
C ASP A 73 -21.21 0.27 -18.54
N GLY A 74 -22.03 0.44 -19.58
CA GLY A 74 -23.13 1.40 -19.57
C GLY A 74 -24.40 0.94 -18.85
N ILE A 75 -24.54 -0.33 -18.51
CA ILE A 75 -25.77 -0.93 -17.95
C ILE A 75 -25.76 -0.90 -16.42
N LEU A 76 -24.59 -1.01 -15.79
CA LEU A 76 -24.44 -0.89 -14.35
C LEU A 76 -24.82 0.52 -13.86
N ASP A 77 -24.37 1.58 -14.54
CA ASP A 77 -24.65 2.96 -14.13
C ASP A 77 -26.13 3.32 -14.26
N GLY A 78 -26.82 2.91 -15.33
CA GLY A 78 -28.25 3.22 -15.54
C GLY A 78 -29.21 2.39 -14.68
N ALA A 79 -28.90 1.13 -14.38
CA ALA A 79 -29.71 0.26 -13.52
C ALA A 79 -29.45 0.51 -12.03
N LEU A 80 -28.25 0.97 -11.69
CA LEU A 80 -27.83 1.24 -10.32
C LEU A 80 -28.09 2.67 -9.88
N SER A 81 -28.16 3.65 -10.78
CA SER A 81 -28.44 5.05 -10.45
C SER A 81 -29.80 5.29 -9.76
N GLY A 82 -30.76 4.36 -9.93
CA GLY A 82 -32.01 4.36 -9.16
C GLY A 82 -31.93 3.60 -7.84
N LEU A 83 -30.92 2.73 -7.67
CA LEU A 83 -30.78 1.86 -6.49
C LEU A 83 -30.13 2.58 -5.31
N GLU A 84 -29.30 3.57 -5.55
CA GLU A 84 -28.65 4.38 -4.52
C GLU A 84 -29.70 5.01 -3.58
N HIS A 85 -30.79 5.51 -4.12
CA HIS A 85 -31.91 6.09 -3.36
C HIS A 85 -32.84 5.01 -2.76
N SER A 86 -33.02 3.88 -3.44
CA SER A 86 -33.89 2.78 -2.98
C SER A 86 -33.27 1.98 -1.84
N PHE A 87 -31.92 1.91 -1.78
CA PHE A 87 -31.24 1.08 -0.80
C PHE A 87 -31.50 1.53 0.64
N GLY A 88 -31.56 2.83 0.90
CA GLY A 88 -31.92 3.37 2.21
C GLY A 88 -33.32 2.93 2.70
N GLN A 89 -34.20 2.57 1.77
CA GLN A 89 -35.54 2.05 2.05
C GLN A 89 -35.59 0.52 2.09
N HIS A 90 -34.52 -0.16 1.75
CA HIS A 90 -34.48 -1.62 1.68
C HIS A 90 -34.78 -2.25 3.04
N PRO A 91 -35.75 -3.19 3.14
CA PRO A 91 -36.20 -3.71 4.43
C PRO A 91 -35.11 -4.35 5.29
N LEU A 92 -34.20 -5.11 4.66
CA LEU A 92 -33.07 -5.74 5.36
C LEU A 92 -32.04 -4.73 5.85
N TYR A 93 -31.81 -3.65 5.09
CA TYR A 93 -30.91 -2.58 5.50
C TYR A 93 -31.50 -1.78 6.69
N ARG A 94 -32.78 -1.47 6.64
CA ARG A 94 -33.49 -0.83 7.77
C ARG A 94 -33.47 -1.70 9.03
N TYR A 95 -33.66 -3.01 8.87
CA TYR A 95 -33.52 -3.94 9.98
C TYR A 95 -32.13 -3.87 10.59
N PHE A 96 -31.08 -3.90 9.76
CA PHE A 96 -29.69 -3.77 10.21
C PHE A 96 -29.46 -2.44 10.96
N LEU A 97 -29.94 -1.32 10.43
CA LEU A 97 -29.78 0.00 11.09
C LEU A 97 -30.50 0.06 12.44
N GLN A 98 -31.63 -0.63 12.60
CA GLN A 98 -32.39 -0.63 13.84
C GLN A 98 -31.81 -1.58 14.91
N THR A 99 -31.24 -2.69 14.49
CA THR A 99 -30.84 -3.76 15.42
C THR A 99 -29.32 -3.88 15.61
N GLY A 100 -28.54 -3.35 14.68
CA GLY A 100 -27.10 -3.58 14.58
C GLY A 100 -26.74 -5.02 14.16
N ASP A 101 -27.74 -5.88 13.90
CA ASP A 101 -27.49 -7.29 13.54
C ASP A 101 -27.29 -7.45 12.02
N GLY A 102 -26.02 -7.56 11.63
CA GLY A 102 -25.62 -7.74 10.23
C GLY A 102 -25.53 -9.20 9.77
N ARG A 103 -25.85 -10.17 10.65
CA ARG A 103 -25.85 -11.60 10.30
C ARG A 103 -26.91 -11.91 9.26
N PRO A 104 -26.75 -13.01 8.49
CA PRO A 104 -27.68 -13.35 7.41
C PRO A 104 -29.14 -13.39 7.84
N GLN A 105 -29.96 -12.50 7.27
CA GLN A 105 -31.39 -12.38 7.48
C GLN A 105 -32.13 -12.48 6.15
N LYS A 106 -33.27 -13.20 6.15
CA LYS A 106 -34.14 -13.28 4.97
C LYS A 106 -35.17 -12.15 5.00
N ALA A 107 -35.48 -11.57 3.86
CA ALA A 107 -36.54 -10.56 3.74
C ALA A 107 -37.88 -11.05 4.29
N THR A 108 -38.19 -12.34 4.09
CA THR A 108 -39.39 -13.01 4.61
C THR A 108 -39.42 -13.20 6.13
N GLN A 109 -38.30 -12.98 6.84
CA GLN A 109 -38.25 -13.02 8.31
C GLN A 109 -38.43 -11.63 8.94
N VAL A 110 -38.01 -10.58 8.25
CA VAL A 110 -38.09 -9.19 8.75
C VAL A 110 -39.37 -8.48 8.33
N MET A 111 -40.15 -9.07 7.40
CA MET A 111 -41.40 -8.54 6.90
C MET A 111 -42.54 -9.55 7.11
N THR A 112 -43.73 -9.03 7.30
CA THR A 112 -44.97 -9.85 7.19
C THR A 112 -45.19 -10.27 5.74
N ARG A 113 -46.00 -11.31 5.52
CA ARG A 113 -46.31 -11.80 4.15
C ARG A 113 -46.92 -10.70 3.26
N SER A 114 -47.79 -9.84 3.82
CA SER A 114 -48.40 -8.72 3.10
C SER A 114 -47.37 -7.64 2.73
N GLN A 115 -46.47 -7.26 3.66
CA GLN A 115 -45.40 -6.35 3.41
C GLN A 115 -44.42 -6.84 2.35
N HIS A 116 -44.06 -8.11 2.45
CA HIS A 116 -43.15 -8.74 1.47
C HIS A 116 -43.74 -8.75 0.06
N ARG A 117 -45.07 -9.08 -0.04
CA ARG A 117 -45.78 -9.02 -1.32
C ARG A 117 -45.80 -7.62 -1.91
N ALA A 118 -46.20 -6.64 -1.11
CA ALA A 118 -46.23 -5.23 -1.52
C ALA A 118 -44.83 -4.75 -1.96
N TYR A 119 -43.80 -5.12 -1.22
CA TYR A 119 -42.40 -4.78 -1.56
C TYR A 119 -42.00 -5.37 -2.93
N CYS A 120 -42.27 -6.67 -3.18
CA CYS A 120 -41.95 -7.30 -4.46
C CYS A 120 -42.69 -6.68 -5.66
N GLU A 121 -43.94 -6.15 -5.41
CA GLU A 121 -44.78 -5.53 -6.42
C GLU A 121 -44.42 -4.05 -6.70
N SER A 122 -43.98 -3.31 -5.68
CA SER A 122 -43.78 -1.86 -5.77
C SER A 122 -42.33 -1.43 -5.93
N ASP A 123 -41.38 -2.19 -5.38
CA ASP A 123 -39.97 -1.78 -5.36
C ASP A 123 -39.30 -1.99 -6.73
N PRO A 124 -38.71 -0.94 -7.33
CA PRO A 124 -38.08 -1.02 -8.63
C PRO A 124 -36.94 -2.05 -8.69
N PHE A 125 -36.14 -2.17 -7.62
CA PHE A 125 -35.06 -3.13 -7.53
C PHE A 125 -35.56 -4.57 -7.54
N ALA A 126 -36.54 -4.90 -6.69
CA ALA A 126 -37.11 -6.24 -6.61
C ALA A 126 -37.71 -6.64 -7.97
N ARG A 127 -38.36 -5.73 -8.67
CA ARG A 127 -38.97 -5.96 -9.99
C ARG A 127 -37.95 -6.13 -11.10
N GLN A 128 -37.00 -5.21 -11.22
CA GLN A 128 -36.00 -5.20 -12.28
C GLN A 128 -35.10 -6.43 -12.24
N LEU A 129 -34.72 -6.84 -11.03
CA LEU A 129 -33.88 -8.01 -10.82
C LEU A 129 -34.65 -9.31 -10.68
N SER A 130 -35.98 -9.28 -10.72
CA SER A 130 -36.84 -10.43 -10.36
C SER A 130 -36.48 -11.03 -9.00
N ALA A 131 -36.04 -10.19 -8.07
CA ALA A 131 -35.50 -10.55 -6.76
C ALA A 131 -36.62 -10.77 -5.74
N LYS A 132 -37.44 -11.80 -5.96
CA LYS A 132 -38.59 -12.13 -5.08
C LYS A 132 -38.13 -12.53 -3.68
N PHE A 133 -37.05 -13.27 -3.57
CA PHE A 133 -36.52 -13.74 -2.30
C PHE A 133 -35.11 -13.20 -2.11
N GLN A 134 -34.85 -12.66 -0.93
CA GLN A 134 -33.61 -11.98 -0.64
C GLN A 134 -33.08 -12.39 0.73
N MET A 135 -31.76 -12.56 0.82
CA MET A 135 -31.04 -12.75 2.08
C MET A 135 -29.89 -11.74 2.13
N GLY A 136 -29.89 -10.90 3.16
CA GLY A 136 -28.89 -9.84 3.33
C GLY A 136 -27.91 -10.13 4.44
N LEU A 137 -26.68 -9.73 4.21
CA LEU A 137 -25.58 -9.71 5.17
C LEU A 137 -25.03 -8.29 5.21
N PHE A 138 -24.77 -7.76 6.41
CA PHE A 138 -24.30 -6.39 6.59
C PHE A 138 -23.17 -6.33 7.59
N PHE A 139 -22.19 -5.48 7.39
CA PHE A 139 -21.15 -5.23 8.37
C PHE A 139 -20.55 -3.83 8.21
N ALA A 140 -20.05 -3.27 9.31
CA ALA A 140 -19.35 -2.00 9.26
C ALA A 140 -17.96 -2.18 8.63
N ALA A 141 -17.70 -1.44 7.57
CA ALA A 141 -16.41 -1.37 6.88
C ALA A 141 -15.55 -0.19 7.39
N GLY A 142 -16.17 0.74 8.13
CA GLY A 142 -15.55 1.92 8.70
C GLY A 142 -16.53 2.68 9.59
N PRO A 143 -16.16 3.85 10.12
CA PRO A 143 -17.04 4.65 10.99
C PRO A 143 -18.36 5.04 10.33
N ALA A 144 -18.33 5.36 9.03
CA ALA A 144 -19.49 5.81 8.26
C ALA A 144 -19.79 4.89 7.06
N ILE A 145 -19.09 3.76 6.91
CA ILE A 145 -19.25 2.87 5.76
C ILE A 145 -19.84 1.54 6.20
N VAL A 146 -20.94 1.16 5.55
CA VAL A 146 -21.58 -0.15 5.70
C VAL A 146 -21.44 -0.92 4.41
N THR A 147 -20.85 -2.11 4.51
CA THR A 147 -20.85 -3.07 3.41
C THR A 147 -22.10 -3.95 3.53
N ALA A 148 -22.81 -4.07 2.42
CA ALA A 148 -23.98 -4.92 2.27
C ALA A 148 -23.74 -5.97 1.18
N ILE A 149 -24.16 -7.19 1.45
CA ILE A 149 -24.21 -8.27 0.48
C ILE A 149 -25.64 -8.80 0.43
N LEU A 150 -26.26 -8.70 -0.74
CA LEU A 150 -27.60 -9.22 -0.99
C LEU A 150 -27.55 -10.42 -1.93
N LEU A 151 -28.05 -11.53 -1.46
CA LEU A 151 -28.28 -12.75 -2.24
C LEU A 151 -29.74 -12.74 -2.70
N THR A 152 -29.99 -12.94 -3.99
CA THR A 152 -31.35 -12.88 -4.54
C THR A 152 -31.73 -14.16 -5.27
N ARG A 153 -33.02 -14.50 -5.21
CA ARG A 153 -33.66 -15.59 -5.97
C ARG A 153 -35.02 -15.16 -6.51
N SER A 154 -35.39 -15.76 -7.63
CA SER A 154 -36.67 -15.53 -8.31
C SER A 154 -37.73 -16.59 -8.00
N GLN A 155 -37.33 -17.83 -7.75
CA GLN A 155 -38.23 -18.99 -7.72
C GLN A 155 -38.60 -19.48 -6.30
N ARG A 156 -37.61 -19.59 -5.41
CA ARG A 156 -37.77 -20.14 -4.08
C ARG A 156 -37.02 -19.35 -3.02
N ASP A 157 -37.58 -19.31 -1.81
CA ASP A 157 -36.90 -18.67 -0.68
C ASP A 157 -35.68 -19.49 -0.22
N PHE A 158 -34.79 -18.81 0.45
CA PHE A 158 -33.66 -19.44 1.13
C PHE A 158 -34.17 -20.30 2.28
N SER A 159 -33.73 -21.53 2.35
CA SER A 159 -34.06 -22.45 3.47
C SER A 159 -33.32 -22.02 4.76
N GLU A 160 -33.81 -22.49 5.90
CA GLU A 160 -33.14 -22.27 7.18
C GLU A 160 -31.75 -22.95 7.22
N ARG A 161 -31.55 -24.02 6.45
CA ARG A 161 -30.24 -24.66 6.31
C ARG A 161 -29.25 -23.75 5.57
N GLU A 162 -29.66 -23.15 4.45
CA GLU A 162 -28.83 -22.22 3.68
C GLU A 162 -28.51 -20.96 4.50
N ARG A 163 -29.51 -20.42 5.20
CA ARG A 163 -29.30 -19.29 6.11
C ARG A 163 -28.30 -19.63 7.24
N ALA A 164 -28.45 -20.81 7.86
CA ALA A 164 -27.57 -21.28 8.93
C ALA A 164 -26.15 -21.51 8.43
N LEU A 165 -25.97 -21.98 7.19
CA LEU A 165 -24.65 -22.09 6.55
C LEU A 165 -24.02 -20.71 6.39
N MET A 166 -24.73 -19.75 5.81
CA MET A 166 -24.29 -18.37 5.68
C MET A 166 -23.95 -17.74 7.03
N HIS A 167 -24.75 -18.04 8.07
CA HIS A 167 -24.47 -17.55 9.42
C HIS A 167 -23.14 -18.08 9.98
N ARG A 168 -22.76 -19.31 9.63
CA ARG A 168 -21.44 -19.87 10.01
C ARG A 168 -20.29 -19.26 9.24
N LEU A 169 -20.51 -18.87 7.99
CA LEU A 169 -19.51 -18.26 7.12
C LEU A 169 -19.36 -16.74 7.34
N TYR A 170 -20.39 -16.10 7.90
CA TYR A 170 -20.40 -14.65 8.14
C TYR A 170 -19.19 -14.12 8.93
N PRO A 171 -18.76 -14.73 10.05
CA PRO A 171 -17.56 -14.25 10.76
C PRO A 171 -16.30 -14.31 9.91
N HIS A 172 -16.14 -15.34 9.08
CA HIS A 172 -15.00 -15.48 8.16
C HIS A 172 -15.02 -14.39 7.09
N LEU A 173 -16.19 -14.10 6.53
CA LEU A 173 -16.38 -13.03 5.55
C LEU A 173 -15.99 -11.67 6.14
N VAL A 174 -16.51 -11.33 7.31
CA VAL A 174 -16.18 -10.07 8.00
C VAL A 174 -14.71 -9.98 8.33
N GLN A 175 -14.11 -11.08 8.81
CA GLN A 175 -12.68 -11.08 9.16
C GLN A 175 -11.78 -10.97 7.92
N ALA A 176 -12.11 -11.68 6.85
CA ALA A 176 -11.37 -11.59 5.59
C ALA A 176 -11.44 -10.18 5.00
N PHE A 177 -12.61 -9.53 5.04
CA PHE A 177 -12.76 -8.14 4.63
C PHE A 177 -11.88 -7.21 5.47
N ARG A 178 -11.92 -7.33 6.81
CA ARG A 178 -11.10 -6.51 7.72
C ARG A 178 -9.61 -6.69 7.47
N ASN A 179 -9.16 -7.92 7.26
CA ASN A 179 -7.77 -8.23 6.95
C ASN A 179 -7.37 -7.55 5.64
N THR A 180 -8.17 -7.71 4.58
CA THR A 180 -7.92 -7.10 3.27
C THR A 180 -7.91 -5.57 3.34
N ALA A 181 -8.87 -4.96 4.05
CA ALA A 181 -8.93 -3.52 4.24
C ALA A 181 -7.72 -2.98 5.03
N SER A 182 -7.28 -3.71 6.07
CA SER A 182 -6.09 -3.34 6.86
C SER A 182 -4.82 -3.43 6.04
N LEU A 183 -4.65 -4.49 5.25
CA LEU A 183 -3.51 -4.65 4.33
C LEU A 183 -3.50 -3.54 3.28
N ASN A 184 -4.64 -3.22 2.68
CA ASN A 184 -4.72 -2.12 1.71
C ASN A 184 -4.41 -0.75 2.32
N ARG A 185 -4.75 -0.53 3.59
CA ARG A 185 -4.37 0.70 4.30
C ARG A 185 -2.85 0.75 4.47
N LEU A 186 -2.25 -0.30 5.03
CA LEU A 186 -0.79 -0.39 5.18
C LEU A 186 -0.08 -0.18 3.84
N CYS A 187 -0.62 -0.77 2.77
CA CYS A 187 -0.08 -0.58 1.43
C CYS A 187 -0.12 0.88 0.97
N ARG A 188 -1.21 1.60 1.24
CA ARG A 188 -1.30 3.05 0.93
C ARG A 188 -0.36 3.87 1.78
N ASP A 189 -0.28 3.58 3.08
CA ASP A 189 0.64 4.27 3.99
C ASP A 189 2.10 4.11 3.52
N VAL A 190 2.48 2.92 3.02
CA VAL A 190 3.79 2.69 2.40
C VAL A 190 3.96 3.50 1.12
N ASP A 191 2.95 3.57 0.24
CA ASP A 191 3.02 4.37 -0.98
C ASP A 191 3.20 5.87 -0.67
N GLU A 192 2.48 6.40 0.33
CA GLU A 192 2.65 7.77 0.82
C GLU A 192 4.05 8.02 1.39
N LEU A 193 4.59 7.07 2.17
CA LEU A 193 5.97 7.17 2.67
C LEU A 193 6.99 7.14 1.54
N VAL A 194 6.77 6.33 0.51
CA VAL A 194 7.62 6.31 -0.69
C VAL A 194 7.59 7.66 -1.40
N GLU A 195 6.42 8.29 -1.56
CA GLU A 195 6.29 9.63 -2.14
C GLU A 195 6.98 10.70 -1.29
N MET A 196 6.89 10.59 0.05
CA MET A 196 7.58 11.51 0.97
C MET A 196 9.12 11.36 0.91
N LEU A 197 9.63 10.19 0.54
CA LEU A 197 11.06 9.95 0.35
C LEU A 197 11.59 10.55 -0.96
N GLU A 198 10.72 10.91 -1.90
CA GLU A 198 11.12 11.59 -3.13
C GLU A 198 11.42 13.05 -2.85
N GLY A 199 12.67 13.46 -3.11
CA GLY A 199 13.14 14.82 -2.83
C GLY A 199 14.38 15.17 -3.65
N PRO A 200 14.94 16.36 -3.43
CA PRO A 200 16.11 16.82 -4.19
C PRO A 200 17.35 15.91 -4.07
N THR A 201 17.46 15.17 -2.98
CA THR A 201 18.59 14.30 -2.66
C THR A 201 18.22 12.83 -2.53
N SER A 202 16.94 12.48 -2.66
CA SER A 202 16.42 11.11 -2.51
C SER A 202 15.38 10.78 -3.58
N SER A 203 15.33 9.53 -3.98
CA SER A 203 14.41 9.04 -5.02
C SER A 203 14.18 7.55 -4.90
N VAL A 204 13.10 7.05 -5.48
CA VAL A 204 12.70 5.65 -5.37
C VAL A 204 12.42 5.04 -6.75
N ILE A 205 12.80 3.76 -6.90
CA ILE A 205 12.39 2.90 -8.02
C ILE A 205 11.62 1.73 -7.45
N VAL A 206 10.44 1.44 -7.99
CA VAL A 206 9.63 0.28 -7.61
C VAL A 206 9.82 -0.82 -8.64
N LEU A 207 10.15 -2.02 -8.18
CA LEU A 207 10.35 -3.22 -8.99
C LEU A 207 9.30 -4.27 -8.64
N ALA A 208 8.88 -5.07 -9.62
CA ALA A 208 8.22 -6.35 -9.35
C ALA A 208 9.23 -7.35 -8.80
N GLY A 209 8.79 -8.39 -8.08
CA GLY A 209 9.65 -9.48 -7.60
C GLY A 209 10.46 -10.18 -8.70
N THR A 210 9.99 -10.09 -9.96
CA THR A 210 10.71 -10.53 -11.16
C THR A 210 11.88 -9.62 -11.55
N GLY A 211 12.06 -8.47 -10.89
CA GLY A 211 13.06 -7.45 -11.22
C GLY A 211 12.67 -6.50 -12.35
N ARG A 212 11.44 -6.58 -12.87
CA ARG A 212 10.94 -5.60 -13.83
C ARG A 212 10.55 -4.32 -13.13
N VAL A 213 10.90 -3.18 -13.70
CA VAL A 213 10.54 -1.88 -13.14
C VAL A 213 9.06 -1.63 -13.36
N LYS A 214 8.35 -1.37 -12.27
CA LYS A 214 6.94 -0.94 -12.25
C LYS A 214 6.81 0.58 -12.29
N ARG A 215 7.67 1.27 -11.56
CA ARG A 215 7.62 2.73 -11.46
C ARG A 215 9.03 3.32 -11.37
N TRP A 216 9.27 4.35 -12.17
CA TRP A 216 10.41 5.22 -12.11
C TRP A 216 9.98 6.57 -11.56
N SER A 217 10.77 7.17 -10.67
CA SER A 217 10.67 8.59 -10.46
C SER A 217 11.47 9.34 -11.54
N GLU A 218 11.05 10.56 -11.86
CA GLU A 218 11.82 11.41 -12.80
C GLU A 218 13.25 11.68 -12.32
N GLN A 219 13.42 11.81 -11.01
CA GLN A 219 14.74 12.05 -10.41
C GLN A 219 15.63 10.81 -10.53
N ALA A 220 15.09 9.60 -10.34
CA ALA A 220 15.83 8.36 -10.53
C ALA A 220 16.31 8.21 -11.99
N ILE A 221 15.45 8.52 -12.96
CA ILE A 221 15.81 8.51 -14.39
C ILE A 221 16.99 9.46 -14.65
N ARG A 222 16.92 10.70 -14.14
CA ARG A 222 17.99 11.70 -14.30
C ARG A 222 19.30 11.21 -13.70
N TRP A 223 19.26 10.67 -12.48
CA TRP A 223 20.48 10.17 -11.82
C TRP A 223 21.08 8.97 -12.53
N ILE A 224 20.26 8.01 -12.95
CA ILE A 224 20.74 6.83 -13.67
C ILE A 224 21.41 7.26 -14.97
N ALA A 225 20.79 8.15 -15.74
CA ALA A 225 21.40 8.69 -16.95
C ALA A 225 22.72 9.43 -16.68
N GLN A 226 22.83 10.08 -15.52
CA GLN A 226 24.05 10.79 -15.11
C GLN A 226 25.15 9.84 -14.65
N TYR A 227 24.83 8.80 -13.85
CA TYR A 227 25.82 7.93 -13.19
C TYR A 227 26.18 6.69 -14.00
N CYS A 228 25.26 6.14 -14.77
CA CYS A 228 25.54 5.00 -15.64
C CYS A 228 26.24 5.43 -16.93
N ARG A 229 27.24 4.67 -17.33
CA ARG A 229 27.97 4.90 -18.60
C ARG A 229 27.23 4.32 -19.80
N THR A 230 26.28 3.43 -19.57
CA THR A 230 25.43 2.81 -20.60
C THR A 230 24.21 3.67 -20.89
N PRO A 231 23.76 3.75 -22.15
CA PRO A 231 22.52 4.44 -22.48
C PRO A 231 21.35 3.82 -21.69
N PHE A 232 20.38 4.65 -21.36
CA PHE A 232 19.16 4.18 -20.68
C PHE A 232 18.54 3.02 -21.47
N PRO A 233 18.08 1.93 -20.82
CA PRO A 233 17.54 0.77 -21.52
C PRO A 233 16.43 1.18 -22.49
N THR A 234 16.42 0.62 -23.70
CA THR A 234 15.34 0.83 -24.67
C THR A 234 13.99 0.31 -24.15
N ASP A 235 14.03 -0.74 -23.31
CA ASP A 235 12.88 -1.21 -22.53
C ASP A 235 12.84 -0.48 -21.18
N ALA A 236 11.91 0.48 -21.06
CA ALA A 236 11.70 1.25 -19.84
C ALA A 236 11.37 0.40 -18.59
N ASN A 237 11.06 -0.90 -18.77
CA ASN A 237 10.75 -1.81 -17.68
C ASN A 237 11.96 -2.61 -17.17
N ARG A 238 13.18 -2.30 -17.62
CA ARG A 238 14.40 -2.96 -17.17
C ARG A 238 15.36 -2.01 -16.47
N LEU A 239 16.01 -2.51 -15.40
CA LEU A 239 17.13 -1.81 -14.79
C LEU A 239 18.32 -1.78 -15.76
N PRO A 240 19.12 -0.69 -15.77
CA PRO A 240 20.43 -0.68 -16.44
C PRO A 240 21.33 -1.78 -15.91
N ASP A 241 22.22 -2.32 -16.77
CA ASP A 241 23.04 -3.48 -16.45
C ASP A 241 23.88 -3.30 -15.16
N CYS A 242 24.38 -2.07 -14.92
CA CYS A 242 25.14 -1.75 -13.71
C CYS A 242 24.33 -1.93 -12.40
N PHE A 243 23.01 -1.71 -12.45
CA PHE A 243 22.10 -1.94 -11.32
C PHE A 243 21.57 -3.38 -11.31
N ALA A 244 21.33 -3.95 -12.49
CA ALA A 244 20.77 -5.30 -12.63
C ALA A 244 21.66 -6.38 -11.99
N GLU A 245 22.97 -6.33 -12.24
CA GLU A 245 23.92 -7.27 -11.65
C GLU A 245 23.99 -7.18 -10.12
N TRP A 246 23.97 -5.97 -9.58
CA TRP A 246 23.95 -5.75 -8.14
C TRP A 246 22.63 -6.24 -7.54
N TYR A 247 21.50 -5.91 -8.18
CA TYR A 247 20.16 -6.33 -7.74
C TYR A 247 20.02 -7.85 -7.71
N GLN A 248 20.52 -8.57 -8.71
CA GLN A 248 20.51 -10.03 -8.73
C GLN A 248 21.32 -10.64 -7.55
N ARG A 249 22.42 -10.02 -7.17
CA ARG A 249 23.19 -10.43 -5.98
C ARG A 249 22.41 -10.24 -4.68
N GLN A 250 21.61 -9.14 -4.58
CA GLN A 250 20.76 -8.91 -3.41
C GLN A 250 19.66 -9.97 -3.29
N LEU A 251 19.03 -10.36 -4.41
CA LEU A 251 18.01 -11.42 -4.41
C LEU A 251 18.55 -12.79 -3.98
N THR A 252 19.75 -13.16 -4.43
CA THR A 252 20.36 -14.44 -4.05
C THR A 252 20.80 -14.45 -2.59
N GLY A 253 21.25 -13.33 -2.04
CA GLY A 253 21.56 -13.18 -0.61
C GLY A 253 20.33 -13.30 0.28
N ALA A 254 19.22 -12.64 -0.11
CA ALA A 254 17.96 -12.67 0.63
C ALA A 254 17.32 -14.07 0.70
N ALA A 255 17.52 -14.91 -0.33
CA ALA A 255 16.97 -16.27 -0.37
C ALA A 255 17.65 -17.26 0.60
N GLN A 256 18.84 -16.95 1.11
CA GLN A 256 19.60 -17.80 2.02
C GLN A 256 19.45 -17.46 3.50
N GLU A 257 18.86 -16.31 3.86
CA GLU A 257 18.78 -15.80 5.23
C GLU A 257 17.37 -15.88 5.81
N THR A 258 16.99 -17.05 6.33
CA THR A 258 15.68 -17.26 6.97
C THR A 258 15.60 -16.85 8.45
N LEU A 259 16.69 -16.51 9.12
CA LEU A 259 16.72 -16.31 10.59
C LEU A 259 17.29 -14.96 11.09
N HIS A 260 18.11 -14.27 10.32
CA HIS A 260 18.59 -12.91 10.63
C HIS A 260 18.82 -12.14 9.32
N PRO A 261 18.06 -11.08 9.04
CA PRO A 261 18.32 -10.25 7.87
C PRO A 261 19.67 -9.54 8.04
N SER A 262 20.67 -9.95 7.28
CA SER A 262 21.89 -9.15 7.13
C SER A 262 21.55 -7.87 6.36
N PRO A 263 22.09 -6.70 6.74
CA PRO A 263 21.86 -5.50 5.99
C PRO A 263 22.38 -5.69 4.56
N HIS A 264 21.51 -5.52 3.58
CA HIS A 264 21.85 -5.55 2.17
C HIS A 264 22.94 -4.52 1.88
N GLU A 265 24.02 -4.93 1.22
CA GLU A 265 25.13 -4.04 0.90
C GLU A 265 24.69 -2.99 -0.15
N PRO A 266 24.74 -1.69 0.16
CA PRO A 266 24.31 -0.68 -0.77
C PRO A 266 25.25 -0.59 -1.97
N LEU A 267 24.69 -0.31 -3.16
CA LEU A 267 25.50 0.05 -4.32
C LEU A 267 25.88 1.53 -4.20
N VAL A 268 27.17 1.82 -4.31
CA VAL A 268 27.70 3.20 -4.33
C VAL A 268 28.37 3.45 -5.68
N VAL A 269 27.87 4.48 -6.39
CA VAL A 269 28.45 4.92 -7.67
C VAL A 269 28.95 6.35 -7.52
N GLU A 270 30.25 6.56 -7.78
CA GLU A 270 30.86 7.90 -7.71
C GLU A 270 31.05 8.49 -9.10
N LYS A 271 30.68 9.79 -9.24
CA LYS A 271 30.91 10.58 -10.45
C LYS A 271 30.95 12.08 -10.13
N ASP A 272 31.90 12.78 -10.70
CA ASP A 272 32.04 14.25 -10.63
C ASP A 272 31.94 14.82 -9.19
N GLY A 273 32.60 14.16 -8.23
CA GLY A 273 32.60 14.56 -6.82
C GLY A 273 31.26 14.40 -6.10
N ARG A 274 30.35 13.62 -6.67
CA ARG A 274 29.10 13.19 -6.05
C ARG A 274 29.10 11.67 -5.95
N HIS A 275 28.31 11.13 -5.04
CA HIS A 275 28.04 9.69 -4.96
C HIS A 275 26.55 9.45 -4.89
N LEU A 276 26.12 8.46 -5.67
CA LEU A 276 24.79 7.90 -5.64
C LEU A 276 24.86 6.61 -4.85
N THR A 277 24.08 6.54 -3.77
CA THR A 277 23.90 5.32 -2.96
C THR A 277 22.57 4.72 -3.29
N VAL A 278 22.54 3.42 -3.61
CA VAL A 278 21.31 2.66 -3.89
C VAL A 278 21.17 1.60 -2.82
N GLN A 279 20.05 1.61 -2.10
CA GLN A 279 19.71 0.64 -1.07
C GLN A 279 18.55 -0.24 -1.55
N PHE A 280 18.66 -1.54 -1.30
CA PHE A 280 17.62 -2.52 -1.61
C PHE A 280 16.73 -2.74 -0.41
N ILE A 281 15.42 -2.64 -0.60
CA ILE A 281 14.39 -2.89 0.42
C ILE A 281 13.40 -3.89 -0.16
N PRO A 282 13.44 -5.17 0.27
CA PRO A 282 12.48 -6.17 -0.18
C PRO A 282 11.11 -5.95 0.46
N ASP A 283 10.04 -6.04 -0.34
CA ASP A 283 8.67 -6.16 0.16
C ASP A 283 8.12 -7.54 -0.20
N HIS A 284 8.12 -8.42 0.78
CA HIS A 284 7.67 -9.81 0.63
C HIS A 284 6.14 -9.95 0.55
N PHE A 285 5.37 -8.91 0.91
CA PHE A 285 3.91 -8.97 0.91
C PHE A 285 3.30 -8.68 -0.47
N ARG A 286 3.95 -7.80 -1.25
CA ARG A 286 3.45 -7.39 -2.57
C ARG A 286 4.18 -8.06 -3.74
N ASP A 287 5.14 -8.91 -3.46
CA ASP A 287 6.10 -9.37 -4.47
C ASP A 287 6.72 -8.18 -5.25
N GLU A 288 7.09 -7.16 -4.46
CA GLU A 288 7.70 -5.93 -4.94
C GLU A 288 9.00 -5.65 -4.20
N HIS A 289 9.85 -4.86 -4.82
CA HIS A 289 11.09 -4.41 -4.21
C HIS A 289 11.26 -2.92 -4.42
N LEU A 290 11.82 -2.23 -3.44
CA LEU A 290 12.14 -0.82 -3.54
C LEU A 290 13.65 -0.64 -3.66
N LEU A 291 14.08 0.22 -4.56
CA LEU A 291 15.44 0.75 -4.58
C LEU A 291 15.37 2.21 -4.14
N LEU A 292 15.92 2.49 -2.97
CA LEU A 292 16.05 3.84 -2.45
C LEU A 292 17.39 4.42 -2.95
N LEU A 293 17.31 5.50 -3.72
CA LEU A 293 18.44 6.20 -4.27
C LEU A 293 18.68 7.47 -3.44
N ASN A 294 19.93 7.70 -3.02
CA ASN A 294 20.33 8.92 -2.34
C ASN A 294 21.55 9.50 -3.01
N GLU A 295 21.42 10.71 -3.54
CA GLU A 295 22.55 11.48 -4.06
C GLU A 295 23.12 12.39 -2.97
N LYS A 296 24.39 12.23 -2.68
CA LYS A 296 25.12 13.16 -1.82
C LYS A 296 26.28 13.75 -2.59
N ARG A 297 26.44 15.05 -2.50
CA ARG A 297 27.73 15.65 -2.87
C ARG A 297 28.77 15.10 -1.89
N ARG A 298 29.88 14.62 -2.40
CA ARG A 298 31.05 14.43 -1.57
C ARG A 298 31.28 15.80 -0.94
N ASP A 299 31.14 15.88 0.38
CA ASP A 299 31.20 17.17 1.08
C ASP A 299 32.37 17.98 0.56
N SER A 300 32.11 18.88 -0.39
CA SER A 300 33.03 19.91 -0.86
C SER A 300 33.25 20.98 0.21
N SER A 301 32.62 20.80 1.40
CA SER A 301 32.98 21.57 2.58
C SER A 301 34.49 21.51 2.86
N TRP A 302 35.12 20.36 2.56
CA TRP A 302 36.57 20.23 2.69
C TRP A 302 37.35 21.05 1.63
N ASN A 303 36.86 21.11 0.38
CA ASN A 303 37.48 21.98 -0.67
C ASN A 303 37.09 23.44 -0.45
N ALA A 304 35.90 23.72 0.11
CA ALA A 304 35.52 25.08 0.49
C ALA A 304 36.36 25.61 1.67
N LEU A 305 36.78 24.72 2.59
CA LEU A 305 37.68 25.07 3.67
C LEU A 305 39.11 25.42 3.16
N GLY A 306 39.55 24.76 2.07
CA GLY A 306 40.79 25.18 1.34
C GLY A 306 40.69 26.59 0.75
N ALA A 307 39.51 26.98 0.27
CA ALA A 307 39.25 28.35 -0.20
C ALA A 307 39.28 29.39 0.94
N CYS A 308 39.05 28.95 2.20
CA CYS A 308 39.24 29.80 3.39
C CYS A 308 40.71 29.89 3.88
N GLY A 309 41.68 29.42 3.10
CA GLY A 309 43.11 29.50 3.42
C GLY A 309 43.59 28.44 4.42
N LEU A 310 42.80 27.39 4.68
CA LEU A 310 43.25 26.27 5.51
C LEU A 310 44.19 25.35 4.75
N THR A 311 45.21 24.87 5.41
CA THR A 311 46.09 23.82 4.87
C THR A 311 45.32 22.46 4.86
N PRO A 312 45.75 21.46 4.05
CA PRO A 312 45.13 20.15 4.04
C PRO A 312 45.04 19.54 5.44
N ARG A 313 46.07 19.74 6.26
CA ARG A 313 46.11 19.18 7.64
C ARG A 313 45.15 19.89 8.59
N GLU A 314 45.02 21.21 8.47
CA GLU A 314 44.04 22.00 9.22
C GLU A 314 42.60 21.58 8.81
N SER A 315 42.36 21.33 7.55
CA SER A 315 41.08 20.86 7.05
C SER A 315 40.72 19.48 7.61
N GLU A 316 41.68 18.52 7.68
CA GLU A 316 41.48 17.22 8.30
C GLU A 316 41.15 17.36 9.80
N VAL A 317 41.86 18.20 10.54
CA VAL A 317 41.58 18.44 11.95
C VAL A 317 40.19 18.99 12.15
N LEU A 318 39.81 20.01 11.38
CA LEU A 318 38.49 20.63 11.48
C LEU A 318 37.38 19.66 11.11
N ALA A 319 37.67 18.73 10.18
CA ALA A 319 36.76 17.62 9.81
C ALA A 319 36.35 16.76 10.98
N TRP A 320 37.32 16.30 11.69
CA TRP A 320 37.05 15.42 12.85
C TRP A 320 36.41 16.19 14.01
N VAL A 321 36.75 17.46 14.15
CA VAL A 321 36.12 18.35 15.12
C VAL A 321 34.65 18.59 14.80
N ALA A 322 34.31 18.80 13.53
CA ALA A 322 32.91 18.93 13.07
C ALA A 322 32.08 17.65 13.28
N LYS A 323 32.74 16.49 13.26
CA LYS A 323 32.12 15.20 13.64
C LYS A 323 32.02 14.98 15.14
N GLY A 324 32.29 15.99 15.96
CA GLY A 324 32.16 15.96 17.41
C GLY A 324 33.32 15.27 18.16
N LYS A 325 34.47 14.97 17.50
CA LYS A 325 35.61 14.31 18.11
C LYS A 325 36.38 15.26 19.01
N THR A 326 36.83 14.83 20.17
CA THR A 326 37.68 15.54 21.10
C THR A 326 39.10 15.68 20.54
N ASN A 327 39.93 16.62 21.07
CA ASN A 327 41.28 16.79 20.62
C ASN A 327 42.14 15.51 20.82
N ALA A 328 41.88 14.74 21.87
CA ALA A 328 42.56 13.48 22.12
C ALA A 328 42.18 12.40 21.06
N GLU A 329 40.91 12.29 20.70
CA GLU A 329 40.43 11.37 19.67
C GLU A 329 40.95 11.78 18.28
N VAL A 330 40.92 13.08 17.95
CA VAL A 330 41.48 13.59 16.69
C VAL A 330 42.95 13.30 16.62
N GLY A 331 43.67 13.49 17.74
CA GLY A 331 45.11 13.18 17.84
C GLY A 331 45.38 11.69 17.60
N ALA A 332 44.59 10.81 18.16
CA ALA A 332 44.71 9.36 17.94
C ALA A 332 44.45 8.98 16.47
N ILE A 333 43.39 9.55 15.85
CA ILE A 333 43.04 9.28 14.44
C ILE A 333 44.09 9.79 13.47
N LEU A 334 44.60 11.00 13.71
CA LEU A 334 45.54 11.65 12.80
C LEU A 334 47.00 11.43 13.19
N GLN A 335 47.31 10.55 14.15
CA GLN A 335 48.61 10.15 14.65
C GLN A 335 49.43 11.36 15.13
N MET A 336 48.81 12.26 15.92
CA MET A 336 49.46 13.44 16.52
C MET A 336 49.04 13.62 17.97
N SER A 337 49.78 14.43 18.71
CA SER A 337 49.39 14.73 20.10
C SER A 337 48.15 15.64 20.15
N GLY A 338 47.32 15.48 21.23
CA GLY A 338 46.17 16.37 21.44
C GLY A 338 46.59 17.85 21.59
N ARG A 339 47.84 18.13 22.02
CA ARG A 339 48.42 19.46 22.06
C ARG A 339 48.70 20.00 20.66
N THR A 340 49.12 19.13 19.73
CA THR A 340 49.30 19.49 18.32
C THR A 340 47.96 19.80 17.65
N VAL A 341 46.92 19.02 17.95
CA VAL A 341 45.53 19.29 17.50
C VAL A 341 45.08 20.67 18.00
N GLN A 342 45.34 20.99 19.27
CA GLN A 342 44.98 22.27 19.85
C GLN A 342 45.67 23.45 19.07
N LYS A 343 46.96 23.36 18.76
CA LYS A 343 47.64 24.34 17.94
C LYS A 343 47.05 24.50 16.55
N HIS A 344 46.69 23.40 15.89
CA HIS A 344 46.00 23.48 14.61
C HIS A 344 44.65 24.20 14.77
N LEU A 345 43.88 23.96 15.79
CA LEU A 345 42.61 24.66 16.04
C LEU A 345 42.80 26.17 16.26
N GLU A 346 43.82 26.59 16.97
CA GLU A 346 44.16 28.01 17.15
C GLU A 346 44.44 28.71 15.81
N HIS A 347 45.22 28.06 14.92
CA HIS A 347 45.47 28.55 13.58
C HIS A 347 44.23 28.56 12.71
N ILE A 348 43.37 27.51 12.81
CA ILE A 348 42.10 27.41 12.11
C ILE A 348 41.18 28.56 12.53
N TYR A 349 41.04 28.82 13.84
CA TYR A 349 40.21 29.91 14.33
C TYR A 349 40.64 31.26 13.82
N ALA A 350 41.97 31.52 13.83
CA ALA A 350 42.52 32.75 13.29
C ALA A 350 42.26 32.90 11.78
N LYS A 351 42.42 31.83 11.01
CA LYS A 351 42.17 31.86 9.56
C LYS A 351 40.68 31.98 9.18
N LEU A 352 39.81 31.36 9.95
CA LEU A 352 38.35 31.43 9.76
C LEU A 352 37.73 32.70 10.36
N GLY A 353 38.46 33.48 11.16
CA GLY A 353 37.93 34.66 11.85
C GLY A 353 36.84 34.28 12.88
N VAL A 354 37.00 33.17 13.60
CA VAL A 354 36.05 32.65 14.60
C VAL A 354 36.73 32.48 15.96
N GLU A 355 35.97 32.64 17.04
CA GLU A 355 36.50 32.62 18.40
C GLU A 355 36.21 31.30 19.16
N SER A 356 35.37 30.45 18.61
CA SER A 356 34.95 29.22 19.32
C SER A 356 34.97 27.98 18.42
N ARG A 357 35.12 26.83 19.11
CA ARG A 357 35.01 25.53 18.48
C ARG A 357 33.66 25.36 17.77
N THR A 358 32.56 25.78 18.42
CA THR A 358 31.20 25.67 17.88
C THR A 358 31.06 26.51 16.61
N THR A 359 31.54 27.76 16.60
CA THR A 359 31.47 28.62 15.41
C THR A 359 32.33 28.09 14.28
N ALA A 360 33.52 27.55 14.58
CA ALA A 360 34.35 26.86 13.60
C ALA A 360 33.67 25.65 12.98
N THR A 361 32.98 24.87 13.80
CA THR A 361 32.20 23.71 13.35
C THR A 361 31.02 24.11 12.45
N LEU A 362 30.23 25.11 12.83
CA LEU A 362 29.13 25.63 12.02
C LEU A 362 29.60 26.11 10.66
N ARG A 363 30.73 26.86 10.63
CA ARG A 363 31.33 27.37 9.39
C ARG A 363 31.87 26.22 8.52
N ALA A 364 32.43 25.18 9.12
CA ALA A 364 32.83 23.95 8.43
C ALA A 364 31.67 23.20 7.80
N LEU A 365 30.47 23.26 8.41
CA LEU A 365 29.23 22.64 7.92
C LEU A 365 28.47 23.52 6.92
N GLY A 366 29.00 24.73 6.58
CA GLY A 366 28.32 25.66 5.68
C GLY A 366 27.10 26.35 6.27
N ILE A 367 27.01 26.38 7.61
CA ILE A 367 25.93 27.05 8.36
C ILE A 367 26.47 28.41 8.79
N ASP A 368 26.01 29.49 8.16
CA ASP A 368 26.35 30.83 8.58
C ASP A 368 25.74 31.10 9.97
N ALA A 369 26.63 31.27 10.97
CA ALA A 369 26.23 31.79 12.28
C ALA A 369 26.10 33.33 12.14
N HIS A 370 24.85 33.80 12.08
CA HIS A 370 24.55 35.23 12.27
C HIS A 370 24.69 35.62 13.72
#